data_28a282cf850e19e46e2998f9734cb9e2
#
_entry.id   28a282cf850e19e46e2998f9734cb9e2
#
_cell.length_a   1.000
_cell.length_b   1.000
_cell.length_c   1.000
_cell.angle_alpha   90.00
_cell.angle_beta   90.00
_cell.angle_gamma   90.00
#
_symmetry.space_group_name_H-M   'P 1'
#
loop_
_entity.id
_entity.type
_entity.pdbx_description
1 polymer ?
#
loop_
_entity_poly.entity_id
_entity_poly.type
_entity_poly.pdbx_seq_one_letter_code
_entity_poly.pdbx_strand_id
1 'polypeptide(L)'
;MTLRQRCCIRLVAVLLAVLLPCMILCGCGGKTASDSADHSGPPRDNTPKVLSPSADHVEEYSCSYASIDASNSSQGYIMAAYNSGCDKVKIQITDPNQTVYTYLLPKGGSYQTFPLSGGNGSYSIRIMENVSGDSYAIVMSQDISVTIADEFLPYLYPNQYVNFDESSAAVAKGAELAADTYTDLEVVENVYNFVIDNIKYDDAKAASVTYGYIPDVDATLESGKGICFDYAALMCCMLRSQGIPTRLETGYAGTVTHAWISTYVDDIGWVDGIIEFDGSSWELMDPTFAANNDSSSVSDYIGDGSNYTLKNSY
;
A
#
# COMPACT_ATOMS: atom_id res chain seq x y z
N MET A 1 69.33 29.82 16.71
CA MET A 1 70.02 31.07 16.31
C MET A 1 68.99 31.92 15.61
N THR A 2 68.55 32.86 16.35
CA THR A 2 68.66 34.30 16.26
C THR A 2 67.78 34.91 15.17
N LEU A 3 66.85 35.57 15.58
CA LEU A 3 66.63 36.87 16.24
C LEU A 3 66.31 37.99 15.24
N ARG A 4 65.26 38.70 15.57
CA ARG A 4 65.10 40.18 15.49
C ARG A 4 64.69 40.76 14.14
N GLN A 5 63.95 41.77 14.08
CA GLN A 5 63.22 42.71 14.96
C GLN A 5 62.56 43.76 14.06
N ARG A 6 61.39 44.21 14.46
CA ARG A 6 60.93 45.60 14.60
C ARG A 6 61.06 46.52 13.33
N CYS A 7 60.17 47.38 13.02
CA CYS A 7 59.45 48.41 13.79
C CYS A 7 58.52 49.20 12.87
N CYS A 8 57.37 49.53 13.34
CA CYS A 8 56.78 50.89 13.53
C CYS A 8 56.83 51.90 12.39
N ILE A 9 55.77 52.59 12.05
CA ILE A 9 55.26 53.86 12.61
C ILE A 9 54.31 54.56 11.61
N ARG A 10 53.13 54.83 12.07
CA ARG A 10 52.31 56.06 12.11
C ARG A 10 51.76 56.74 10.84
N LEU A 11 50.48 56.89 10.85
CA LEU A 11 49.57 58.04 10.91
C LEU A 11 49.44 58.87 9.59
N VAL A 12 48.20 59.06 9.17
CA VAL A 12 47.31 60.19 9.41
C VAL A 12 45.99 60.03 8.69
N ALA A 13 44.93 60.35 9.39
CA ALA A 13 43.54 60.34 9.00
C ALA A 13 43.22 61.46 8.00
N VAL A 14 42.22 61.18 7.12
CA VAL A 14 41.27 62.23 6.67
C VAL A 14 39.89 61.57 6.48
N LEU A 15 38.90 62.11 7.18
CA LEU A 15 37.46 61.85 7.05
C LEU A 15 36.98 62.23 5.67
N LEU A 16 36.12 61.34 5.08
CA LEU A 16 34.99 61.78 4.26
C LEU A 16 33.86 60.78 4.41
N ALA A 17 32.78 61.24 5.03
CA ALA A 17 31.54 60.56 5.16
C ALA A 17 30.80 60.50 3.84
N VAL A 18 30.46 59.29 3.36
CA VAL A 18 29.41 59.08 2.37
C VAL A 18 28.49 57.98 2.89
N LEU A 19 27.28 58.39 3.13
CA LEU A 19 26.13 57.53 3.50
C LEU A 19 25.84 56.55 2.37
N LEU A 20 25.95 55.24 2.62
CA LEU A 20 25.33 54.20 1.82
C LEU A 20 24.49 53.33 2.74
N PRO A 21 23.26 52.98 2.33
CA PRO A 21 22.35 52.20 3.18
C PRO A 21 22.83 50.75 3.27
N CYS A 22 22.87 50.25 4.49
CA CYS A 22 23.09 48.86 4.84
C CYS A 22 21.92 48.00 4.31
N MET A 23 22.10 47.32 3.20
CA MET A 23 21.27 46.15 2.88
C MET A 23 21.77 44.98 3.70
N ILE A 24 21.02 44.65 4.72
CA ILE A 24 21.17 43.42 5.47
C ILE A 24 20.65 42.27 4.55
N LEU A 25 21.59 41.58 3.92
CA LEU A 25 21.32 40.29 3.32
C LEU A 25 21.18 39.26 4.45
N CYS A 26 19.97 39.10 4.95
CA CYS A 26 19.58 37.87 5.65
C CYS A 26 19.64 36.74 4.62
N GLY A 27 20.70 35.97 4.63
CA GLY A 27 20.74 34.66 3.96
C GLY A 27 19.86 33.68 4.73
N CYS A 28 18.57 33.63 4.42
CA CYS A 28 17.77 32.45 4.68
C CYS A 28 18.25 31.37 3.73
N GLY A 29 18.77 30.25 4.29
CA GLY A 29 18.99 29.04 3.56
C GLY A 29 17.65 28.60 2.96
N GLY A 30 17.51 28.76 1.67
CA GLY A 30 16.36 28.27 0.92
C GLY A 30 16.39 26.74 0.95
N LYS A 31 15.41 26.14 1.61
CA LYS A 31 14.90 24.86 1.16
C LYS A 31 14.50 25.11 -0.29
N THR A 32 15.01 24.30 -1.19
CA THR A 32 14.51 24.25 -2.56
C THR A 32 13.02 23.96 -2.46
N ALA A 33 12.19 24.96 -2.77
CA ALA A 33 10.79 24.74 -3.02
C ALA A 33 10.73 23.76 -4.19
N SER A 34 10.06 22.64 -4.00
CA SER A 34 9.53 21.86 -5.10
C SER A 34 8.76 22.83 -5.99
N ASP A 35 9.03 22.81 -7.29
CA ASP A 35 8.20 23.49 -8.28
C ASP A 35 6.77 23.01 -8.09
N SER A 36 5.94 23.78 -7.39
CA SER A 36 4.50 23.56 -7.38
C SER A 36 4.04 23.81 -8.79
N ALA A 37 3.62 22.78 -9.49
CA ALA A 37 2.96 22.89 -10.76
C ALA A 37 1.81 23.90 -10.59
N ASP A 38 1.73 24.91 -11.48
CA ASP A 38 0.70 25.93 -11.43
C ASP A 38 -0.62 25.31 -11.91
N HIS A 39 -1.34 24.70 -10.98
CA HIS A 39 -2.62 24.04 -11.25
C HIS A 39 -3.71 25.11 -11.42
N SER A 40 -4.28 25.21 -12.61
CA SER A 40 -5.41 26.08 -12.91
C SER A 40 -6.74 25.36 -12.67
N GLY A 41 -7.21 25.33 -11.43
CA GLY A 41 -8.50 24.69 -11.12
C GLY A 41 -8.69 24.49 -9.61
N PRO A 42 -9.86 24.02 -9.18
CA PRO A 42 -10.05 23.61 -7.78
C PRO A 42 -9.25 22.33 -7.49
N PRO A 43 -8.82 22.12 -6.25
CA PRO A 43 -8.22 20.85 -5.84
C PRO A 43 -9.20 19.69 -6.05
N ARG A 44 -8.66 18.49 -6.08
CA ARG A 44 -9.37 17.23 -6.12
C ARG A 44 -10.30 17.10 -4.90
N ASP A 45 -11.46 16.46 -5.08
CA ASP A 45 -12.32 16.08 -3.97
C ASP A 45 -11.66 14.95 -3.16
N ASN A 46 -11.30 15.23 -1.92
CA ASN A 46 -10.68 14.29 -0.99
C ASN A 46 -11.68 13.58 -0.06
N THR A 47 -12.97 13.70 -0.32
CA THR A 47 -14.01 12.97 0.43
C THR A 47 -13.80 11.46 0.27
N PRO A 48 -13.73 10.69 1.36
CA PRO A 48 -13.58 9.24 1.26
C PRO A 48 -14.67 8.57 0.43
N LYS A 49 -14.27 7.64 -0.44
CA LYS A 49 -15.12 6.84 -1.33
C LYS A 49 -15.05 5.36 -0.93
N VAL A 50 -15.41 5.07 0.31
CA VAL A 50 -15.33 3.70 0.85
C VAL A 50 -16.44 2.83 0.29
N LEU A 51 -16.04 1.79 -0.43
CA LEU A 51 -16.96 0.74 -0.88
C LEU A 51 -17.17 -0.27 0.24
N SER A 52 -18.43 -0.69 0.44
CA SER A 52 -18.78 -1.64 1.50
C SER A 52 -19.25 -2.96 0.88
N PRO A 53 -18.48 -4.06 1.00
CA PRO A 53 -18.90 -5.35 0.49
C PRO A 53 -20.07 -5.92 1.31
N SER A 54 -21.00 -6.58 0.64
CA SER A 54 -22.16 -7.25 1.25
C SER A 54 -22.35 -8.66 0.73
N ALA A 55 -22.86 -9.54 1.58
CA ALA A 55 -23.38 -10.86 1.18
C ALA A 55 -24.91 -10.71 1.00
N ASP A 56 -25.33 -10.57 -0.25
CA ASP A 56 -26.74 -10.25 -0.57
C ASP A 56 -27.62 -11.49 -0.66
N HIS A 57 -27.04 -12.69 -0.60
CA HIS A 57 -27.72 -14.00 -0.61
C HIS A 57 -28.63 -14.21 -1.83
N VAL A 58 -28.36 -13.55 -2.96
CA VAL A 58 -29.09 -13.72 -4.23
C VAL A 58 -28.51 -14.86 -5.04
N GLU A 59 -27.18 -14.96 -5.11
CA GLU A 59 -26.44 -16.08 -5.68
C GLU A 59 -25.57 -16.71 -4.59
N GLU A 60 -26.20 -17.47 -3.71
CA GLU A 60 -25.55 -18.13 -2.61
C GLU A 60 -25.53 -19.65 -2.78
N TYR A 61 -24.36 -20.23 -2.57
CA TYR A 61 -24.13 -21.66 -2.51
C TYR A 61 -23.79 -22.04 -1.08
N SER A 62 -24.46 -23.03 -0.51
CA SER A 62 -24.26 -23.40 0.88
C SER A 62 -24.29 -24.91 1.12
N CYS A 63 -23.59 -25.34 2.15
CA CYS A 63 -23.68 -26.68 2.74
C CYS A 63 -23.84 -26.52 4.27
N SER A 64 -23.83 -27.65 5.01
CA SER A 64 -24.02 -27.63 6.47
C SER A 64 -22.95 -26.82 7.23
N TYR A 65 -21.82 -26.56 6.63
CA TYR A 65 -20.64 -26.00 7.30
C TYR A 65 -20.15 -24.70 6.71
N ALA A 66 -20.47 -24.38 5.47
CA ALA A 66 -19.93 -23.26 4.75
C ALA A 66 -20.91 -22.68 3.73
N SER A 67 -20.71 -21.39 3.44
CA SER A 67 -21.44 -20.67 2.38
C SER A 67 -20.47 -19.88 1.53
N ILE A 68 -20.78 -19.77 0.23
CA ILE A 68 -20.14 -18.91 -0.75
C ILE A 68 -21.22 -18.04 -1.35
N ASP A 69 -21.14 -16.74 -1.16
CA ASP A 69 -22.02 -15.75 -1.77
C ASP A 69 -21.31 -15.11 -2.96
N ALA A 70 -21.83 -15.34 -4.16
CA ALA A 70 -21.34 -14.82 -5.43
C ALA A 70 -22.21 -13.67 -5.99
N SER A 71 -23.19 -13.19 -5.22
CA SER A 71 -24.18 -12.19 -5.63
C SER A 71 -23.54 -10.94 -6.20
N ASN A 72 -22.37 -10.58 -5.70
CA ASN A 72 -21.61 -9.40 -6.08
C ASN A 72 -20.35 -9.72 -6.90
N SER A 73 -20.31 -10.88 -7.58
CA SER A 73 -19.16 -11.25 -8.42
C SER A 73 -18.89 -10.26 -9.55
N SER A 74 -19.93 -9.59 -10.07
CA SER A 74 -19.77 -8.50 -11.04
C SER A 74 -19.13 -7.24 -10.47
N GLN A 75 -19.10 -7.09 -9.14
CA GLN A 75 -18.39 -6.04 -8.42
C GLN A 75 -16.94 -6.45 -8.11
N GLY A 76 -16.50 -7.61 -8.60
CA GLY A 76 -15.12 -8.05 -8.46
C GLY A 76 -14.78 -8.73 -7.14
N TYR A 77 -15.77 -9.23 -6.39
CA TYR A 77 -15.55 -10.00 -5.17
C TYR A 77 -16.60 -11.10 -4.96
N ILE A 78 -16.23 -12.04 -4.13
CA ILE A 78 -17.16 -12.98 -3.48
C ILE A 78 -17.03 -12.84 -1.96
N MET A 79 -18.05 -13.33 -1.26
CA MET A 79 -17.94 -13.49 0.17
C MET A 79 -18.13 -14.96 0.56
N ALA A 80 -17.42 -15.39 1.60
CA ALA A 80 -17.56 -16.75 2.11
C ALA A 80 -17.53 -16.78 3.63
N ALA A 81 -18.27 -17.72 4.19
CA ALA A 81 -18.37 -17.96 5.62
C ALA A 81 -18.18 -19.44 5.94
N TYR A 82 -17.64 -19.72 7.14
CA TYR A 82 -17.49 -21.07 7.66
C TYR A 82 -18.06 -21.15 9.09
N ASN A 83 -18.93 -22.11 9.34
CA ASN A 83 -19.67 -22.24 10.60
C ASN A 83 -19.66 -23.70 11.12
N SER A 84 -18.46 -24.23 11.39
CA SER A 84 -18.28 -25.52 12.01
C SER A 84 -17.09 -25.49 13.01
N GLY A 85 -16.72 -26.63 13.55
CA GLY A 85 -15.78 -26.76 14.67
C GLY A 85 -14.30 -26.78 14.30
N CYS A 86 -13.92 -26.81 13.03
CA CYS A 86 -12.52 -26.85 12.63
C CYS A 86 -11.84 -25.48 12.80
N ASP A 87 -10.67 -25.44 13.49
CA ASP A 87 -9.94 -24.19 13.72
C ASP A 87 -9.07 -23.77 12.53
N LYS A 88 -8.72 -24.72 11.65
CA LYS A 88 -7.86 -24.46 10.49
C LYS A 88 -8.63 -24.75 9.21
N VAL A 89 -9.22 -23.70 8.66
CA VAL A 89 -9.98 -23.78 7.40
C VAL A 89 -9.31 -22.87 6.38
N LYS A 90 -9.23 -23.34 5.15
CA LYS A 90 -8.75 -22.58 4.00
C LYS A 90 -9.85 -22.41 2.97
N ILE A 91 -9.86 -21.26 2.33
CA ILE A 91 -10.54 -21.07 1.06
C ILE A 91 -9.48 -20.91 -0.03
N GLN A 92 -9.63 -21.67 -1.11
CA GLN A 92 -8.86 -21.52 -2.34
C GLN A 92 -9.75 -21.01 -3.46
N ILE A 93 -9.25 -20.02 -4.16
CA ILE A 93 -9.88 -19.44 -5.35
C ILE A 93 -8.89 -19.61 -6.48
N THR A 94 -9.23 -20.41 -7.47
CA THR A 94 -8.46 -20.55 -8.72
C THR A 94 -9.10 -19.65 -9.75
N ASP A 95 -8.35 -18.72 -10.27
CA ASP A 95 -8.80 -17.74 -11.25
C ASP A 95 -8.80 -18.29 -12.69
N PRO A 96 -9.32 -17.55 -13.69
CA PRO A 96 -9.31 -17.96 -15.09
C PRO A 96 -7.90 -18.19 -15.66
N ASN A 97 -6.87 -17.57 -15.09
CA ASN A 97 -5.47 -17.69 -15.49
C ASN A 97 -4.76 -18.86 -14.78
N GLN A 98 -5.50 -19.67 -14.01
CA GLN A 98 -4.99 -20.79 -13.21
C GLN A 98 -4.10 -20.36 -12.02
N THR A 99 -4.14 -19.09 -11.62
CA THR A 99 -3.52 -18.61 -10.39
C THR A 99 -4.36 -19.07 -9.19
N VAL A 100 -3.70 -19.63 -8.18
CA VAL A 100 -4.36 -20.13 -6.97
C VAL A 100 -4.12 -19.18 -5.82
N TYR A 101 -5.19 -18.56 -5.35
CA TYR A 101 -5.22 -17.74 -4.14
C TYR A 101 -5.65 -18.60 -2.96
N THR A 102 -4.93 -18.55 -1.86
CA THR A 102 -5.24 -19.32 -0.65
C THR A 102 -5.32 -18.41 0.56
N TYR A 103 -6.46 -18.40 1.21
CA TYR A 103 -6.73 -17.61 2.40
C TYR A 103 -7.12 -18.51 3.57
N LEU A 104 -6.98 -17.99 4.80
CA LEU A 104 -7.60 -18.58 5.96
C LEU A 104 -9.05 -18.10 6.07
N LEU A 105 -9.96 -19.02 6.33
CA LEU A 105 -11.37 -18.70 6.57
C LEU A 105 -11.66 -18.90 8.06
N PRO A 106 -11.92 -17.82 8.82
CA PRO A 106 -12.19 -17.94 10.24
C PRO A 106 -13.50 -18.67 10.50
N LYS A 107 -13.51 -19.46 11.59
CA LYS A 107 -14.76 -20.06 12.08
C LYS A 107 -15.67 -18.99 12.71
N GLY A 108 -16.96 -19.29 12.82
CA GLY A 108 -17.93 -18.40 13.50
C GLY A 108 -18.99 -17.80 12.59
N GLY A 109 -18.99 -18.16 11.30
CA GLY A 109 -20.07 -17.83 10.37
C GLY A 109 -20.06 -16.39 9.84
N SER A 110 -19.05 -15.59 10.17
CA SER A 110 -18.90 -14.24 9.61
C SER A 110 -18.39 -14.32 8.18
N TYR A 111 -19.05 -13.65 7.26
CA TYR A 111 -18.61 -13.55 5.88
C TYR A 111 -17.32 -12.74 5.78
N GLN A 112 -16.37 -13.26 5.00
CA GLN A 112 -15.13 -12.61 4.62
C GLN A 112 -15.15 -12.31 3.13
N THR A 113 -14.55 -11.20 2.73
CA THR A 113 -14.50 -10.74 1.34
C THR A 113 -13.22 -11.18 0.67
N PHE A 114 -13.35 -11.73 -0.55
CA PHE A 114 -12.23 -12.21 -1.36
C PHE A 114 -12.32 -11.60 -2.76
N PRO A 115 -11.27 -10.91 -3.24
CA PRO A 115 -11.27 -10.27 -4.55
C PRO A 115 -11.16 -11.29 -5.67
N LEU A 116 -11.75 -10.96 -6.82
CA LEU A 116 -11.70 -11.73 -8.06
C LEU A 116 -10.70 -11.07 -9.03
N SER A 117 -9.42 -11.10 -8.68
CA SER A 117 -8.34 -10.36 -9.36
C SER A 117 -7.94 -10.92 -10.72
N GLY A 118 -8.43 -12.10 -11.12
CA GLY A 118 -8.10 -12.73 -12.40
C GLY A 118 -8.91 -12.23 -13.60
N GLY A 119 -9.80 -11.25 -13.41
CA GLY A 119 -10.64 -10.70 -14.47
C GLY A 119 -11.83 -11.58 -14.83
N ASN A 120 -12.33 -11.44 -16.04
CA ASN A 120 -13.51 -12.18 -16.51
C ASN A 120 -13.17 -13.64 -16.79
N GLY A 121 -14.10 -14.56 -16.45
CA GLY A 121 -13.94 -15.97 -16.75
C GLY A 121 -14.49 -16.91 -15.68
N SER A 122 -14.02 -18.15 -15.71
CA SER A 122 -14.44 -19.19 -14.75
C SER A 122 -13.49 -19.23 -13.56
N TYR A 123 -14.09 -19.18 -12.37
CA TYR A 123 -13.40 -19.30 -11.08
C TYR A 123 -13.81 -20.60 -10.40
N SER A 124 -12.85 -21.32 -9.81
CA SER A 124 -13.11 -22.49 -8.96
C SER A 124 -12.81 -22.14 -7.51
N ILE A 125 -13.81 -22.26 -6.64
CA ILE A 125 -13.74 -21.90 -5.23
C ILE A 125 -13.87 -23.17 -4.40
N ARG A 126 -12.92 -23.40 -3.47
CA ARG A 126 -12.91 -24.57 -2.59
C ARG A 126 -12.71 -24.15 -1.15
N ILE A 127 -13.60 -24.62 -0.28
CA ILE A 127 -13.44 -24.49 1.17
C ILE A 127 -12.97 -25.84 1.71
N MET A 128 -11.92 -25.83 2.53
CA MET A 128 -11.22 -27.02 2.96
C MET A 128 -10.92 -26.97 4.46
N GLU A 129 -11.23 -28.07 5.16
CA GLU A 129 -10.90 -28.29 6.57
C GLU A 129 -9.56 -29.02 6.72
N ASN A 130 -8.79 -28.62 7.70
CA ASN A 130 -7.58 -29.36 8.07
C ASN A 130 -7.94 -30.71 8.68
N VAL A 131 -7.34 -31.78 8.17
CA VAL A 131 -7.49 -33.14 8.69
C VAL A 131 -6.34 -33.48 9.63
N SER A 132 -5.11 -33.22 9.20
CA SER A 132 -3.90 -33.42 10.03
C SER A 132 -2.69 -32.79 9.35
N GLY A 133 -1.82 -32.14 10.12
CA GLY A 133 -0.63 -31.47 9.57
C GLY A 133 -1.00 -30.51 8.44
N ASP A 134 -0.46 -30.75 7.24
CA ASP A 134 -0.74 -29.95 6.03
C ASP A 134 -1.81 -30.58 5.10
N SER A 135 -2.48 -31.65 5.57
CA SER A 135 -3.52 -32.31 4.80
C SER A 135 -4.87 -31.68 5.04
N TYR A 136 -5.60 -31.39 3.96
CA TYR A 136 -6.90 -30.74 3.98
C TYR A 136 -7.92 -31.57 3.18
N ALA A 137 -9.16 -31.62 3.64
CA ALA A 137 -10.29 -32.20 2.96
C ALA A 137 -11.23 -31.11 2.43
N ILE A 138 -11.68 -31.24 1.20
CA ILE A 138 -12.65 -30.30 0.61
C ILE A 138 -14.02 -30.58 1.25
N VAL A 139 -14.59 -29.54 1.85
CA VAL A 139 -15.95 -29.58 2.41
C VAL A 139 -16.97 -28.90 1.52
N MET A 140 -16.52 -27.99 0.65
CA MET A 140 -17.35 -27.33 -0.35
C MET A 140 -16.52 -26.97 -1.58
N SER A 141 -17.11 -27.14 -2.76
CA SER A 141 -16.50 -26.72 -4.03
C SER A 141 -17.59 -26.13 -4.93
N GLN A 142 -17.31 -24.96 -5.48
CA GLN A 142 -18.22 -24.27 -6.39
C GLN A 142 -17.44 -23.61 -7.51
N ASP A 143 -17.90 -23.81 -8.73
CA ASP A 143 -17.41 -23.08 -9.91
C ASP A 143 -18.43 -21.99 -10.27
N ILE A 144 -17.94 -20.79 -10.57
CA ILE A 144 -18.76 -19.64 -10.97
C ILE A 144 -18.22 -19.04 -12.27
N SER A 145 -19.09 -18.42 -13.04
CA SER A 145 -18.70 -17.65 -14.23
C SER A 145 -18.85 -16.16 -13.93
N VAL A 146 -17.78 -15.43 -14.05
CA VAL A 146 -17.69 -14.02 -13.64
C VAL A 146 -17.55 -13.11 -14.85
N THR A 147 -18.30 -12.00 -14.85
CA THR A 147 -18.13 -10.86 -15.73
C THR A 147 -18.11 -9.61 -14.84
N ILE A 148 -16.92 -9.06 -14.66
CA ILE A 148 -16.69 -7.87 -13.81
C ILE A 148 -17.17 -6.64 -14.57
N ALA A 149 -17.96 -5.81 -13.93
CA ALA A 149 -18.55 -4.62 -14.54
C ALA A 149 -17.53 -3.51 -14.81
N ASP A 150 -16.53 -3.40 -13.95
CA ASP A 150 -15.41 -2.47 -14.05
C ASP A 150 -14.15 -3.15 -13.51
N GLU A 151 -13.10 -3.22 -14.30
CA GLU A 151 -11.85 -3.92 -13.99
C GLU A 151 -11.13 -3.39 -12.74
N PHE A 152 -11.44 -2.17 -12.29
CA PHE A 152 -10.86 -1.55 -11.10
C PHE A 152 -11.53 -1.97 -9.79
N LEU A 153 -12.77 -2.44 -9.82
CA LEU A 153 -13.55 -2.77 -8.62
C LEU A 153 -12.87 -3.77 -7.67
N PRO A 154 -12.21 -4.84 -8.14
CA PRO A 154 -11.49 -5.75 -7.24
C PRO A 154 -10.40 -5.05 -6.41
N TYR A 155 -9.89 -3.90 -6.89
CA TYR A 155 -8.81 -3.11 -6.31
C TYR A 155 -9.29 -1.83 -5.63
N LEU A 156 -10.60 -1.68 -5.45
CA LEU A 156 -11.25 -0.60 -4.72
C LEU A 156 -11.98 -1.10 -3.47
N TYR A 157 -12.53 -2.32 -3.53
CA TYR A 157 -13.21 -2.91 -2.38
C TYR A 157 -12.23 -3.30 -1.27
N PRO A 158 -12.64 -3.15 0.01
CA PRO A 158 -11.97 -3.83 1.12
C PRO A 158 -12.02 -5.34 0.93
N ASN A 159 -10.98 -6.01 1.41
CA ASN A 159 -10.90 -7.46 1.40
C ASN A 159 -10.16 -7.96 2.64
N GLN A 160 -9.93 -9.27 2.78
CA GLN A 160 -9.33 -9.85 3.98
C GLN A 160 -7.95 -9.25 4.31
N TYR A 161 -7.13 -8.88 3.31
CA TYR A 161 -5.78 -8.35 3.52
C TYR A 161 -5.71 -6.83 3.55
N VAL A 162 -6.69 -6.17 2.95
CA VAL A 162 -6.85 -4.72 2.98
C VAL A 162 -8.23 -4.43 3.57
N ASN A 163 -8.32 -4.60 4.88
CA ASN A 163 -9.60 -4.48 5.59
C ASN A 163 -9.75 -3.07 6.18
N PHE A 164 -10.79 -2.38 5.77
CA PHE A 164 -11.14 -1.04 6.25
C PHE A 164 -12.63 -0.76 6.03
N ASP A 165 -13.14 0.21 6.75
CA ASP A 165 -14.46 0.80 6.59
C ASP A 165 -14.42 2.32 6.77
N GLU A 166 -15.56 2.98 6.68
CA GLU A 166 -15.66 4.45 6.82
C GLU A 166 -15.16 4.99 8.18
N SER A 167 -15.11 4.14 9.21
CA SER A 167 -14.67 4.51 10.57
C SER A 167 -13.16 4.32 10.78
N SER A 168 -12.46 3.70 9.84
CA SER A 168 -11.04 3.41 9.96
C SER A 168 -10.19 4.68 10.03
N ALA A 169 -9.26 4.73 10.96
CA ALA A 169 -8.34 5.86 11.13
C ALA A 169 -7.43 6.04 9.89
N ALA A 170 -7.08 4.94 9.22
CA ALA A 170 -6.32 4.97 7.99
C ALA A 170 -7.10 5.65 6.84
N VAL A 171 -8.43 5.49 6.78
CA VAL A 171 -9.29 6.21 5.81
C VAL A 171 -9.27 7.72 6.07
N ALA A 172 -9.43 8.12 7.34
CA ALA A 172 -9.35 9.53 7.71
C ALA A 172 -7.96 10.13 7.38
N LYS A 173 -6.89 9.38 7.59
CA LYS A 173 -5.52 9.80 7.22
C LYS A 173 -5.36 9.90 5.70
N GLY A 174 -5.91 8.98 4.93
CA GLY A 174 -5.92 9.08 3.46
C GLY A 174 -6.60 10.36 2.97
N ALA A 175 -7.75 10.73 3.55
CA ALA A 175 -8.44 11.98 3.24
C ALA A 175 -7.63 13.23 3.62
N GLU A 176 -6.93 13.21 4.76
CA GLU A 176 -6.02 14.28 5.17
C GLU A 176 -4.87 14.47 4.17
N LEU A 177 -4.25 13.36 3.72
CA LEU A 177 -3.14 13.39 2.78
C LEU A 177 -3.56 13.79 1.35
N ALA A 178 -4.82 13.55 0.99
CA ALA A 178 -5.39 13.96 -0.28
C ALA A 178 -5.92 15.41 -0.29
N ALA A 179 -5.89 16.11 0.85
CA ALA A 179 -6.32 17.49 0.93
C ALA A 179 -5.39 18.40 0.09
N ASP A 180 -6.02 19.34 -0.62
CA ASP A 180 -5.31 20.32 -1.46
C ASP A 180 -4.48 19.71 -2.61
N THR A 181 -4.67 18.43 -2.94
CA THR A 181 -4.10 17.80 -4.14
C THR A 181 -4.96 18.04 -5.37
N TYR A 182 -4.38 17.95 -6.55
CA TYR A 182 -5.04 18.18 -7.84
C TYR A 182 -5.11 16.91 -8.69
N THR A 183 -4.21 15.96 -8.47
CA THR A 183 -4.09 14.71 -9.24
C THR A 183 -4.03 13.51 -8.32
N ASP A 184 -4.36 12.33 -8.86
CA ASP A 184 -4.19 11.06 -8.14
C ASP A 184 -2.73 10.79 -7.82
N LEU A 185 -1.82 11.23 -8.70
CA LEU A 185 -0.39 11.08 -8.48
C LEU A 185 0.09 11.81 -7.23
N GLU A 186 -0.37 13.07 -7.01
CA GLU A 186 -0.02 13.82 -5.79
C GLU A 186 -0.54 13.13 -4.53
N VAL A 187 -1.71 12.47 -4.61
CA VAL A 187 -2.21 11.66 -3.49
C VAL A 187 -1.29 10.46 -3.23
N VAL A 188 -0.87 9.78 -4.31
CA VAL A 188 0.07 8.64 -4.21
C VAL A 188 1.39 9.07 -3.57
N GLU A 189 1.96 10.19 -4.02
CA GLU A 189 3.20 10.76 -3.45
C GLU A 189 3.05 11.12 -1.96
N ASN A 190 1.93 11.78 -1.59
CA ASN A 190 1.69 12.15 -0.21
C ASN A 190 1.52 10.93 0.71
N VAL A 191 0.79 9.91 0.25
CA VAL A 191 0.61 8.65 0.98
C VAL A 191 1.95 7.91 1.12
N TYR A 192 2.72 7.83 0.05
CA TYR A 192 4.06 7.23 0.05
C TYR A 192 4.98 7.91 1.06
N ASN A 193 5.16 9.23 0.93
CA ASN A 193 6.02 10.01 1.81
C ASN A 193 5.59 9.89 3.28
N PHE A 194 4.27 9.94 3.54
CA PHE A 194 3.75 9.75 4.89
C PHE A 194 4.16 8.38 5.45
N VAL A 195 4.01 7.32 4.68
CA VAL A 195 4.29 5.96 5.15
C VAL A 195 5.79 5.78 5.42
N ILE A 196 6.68 6.21 4.53
CA ILE A 196 8.13 6.07 4.74
C ILE A 196 8.65 6.90 5.92
N ASP A 197 8.05 8.06 6.17
CA ASP A 197 8.47 8.97 7.26
C ASP A 197 7.92 8.54 8.63
N ASN A 198 6.77 7.86 8.68
CA ASN A 198 6.06 7.62 9.93
C ASN A 198 5.97 6.14 10.32
N ILE A 199 6.13 5.20 9.40
CA ILE A 199 6.08 3.77 9.69
C ILE A 199 7.51 3.21 9.68
N LYS A 200 7.93 2.57 10.78
CA LYS A 200 9.24 1.91 10.90
C LYS A 200 9.11 0.42 10.69
N TYR A 201 10.11 -0.18 10.07
CA TYR A 201 10.10 -1.62 9.90
C TYR A 201 10.20 -2.35 11.24
N ASP A 202 9.38 -3.39 11.41
CA ASP A 202 9.32 -4.19 12.63
C ASP A 202 10.04 -5.53 12.42
N ASP A 203 11.36 -5.53 12.65
CA ASP A 203 12.20 -6.72 12.53
C ASP A 203 11.74 -7.85 13.46
N ALA A 204 11.24 -7.51 14.66
CA ALA A 204 10.76 -8.49 15.62
C ALA A 204 9.49 -9.19 15.11
N LYS A 205 8.57 -8.43 14.51
CA LYS A 205 7.39 -8.97 13.85
C LYS A 205 7.78 -9.80 12.63
N ALA A 206 8.69 -9.30 11.79
CA ALA A 206 9.16 -10.02 10.60
C ALA A 206 9.77 -11.39 10.95
N ALA A 207 10.53 -11.47 12.04
CA ALA A 207 11.14 -12.70 12.51
C ALA A 207 10.14 -13.70 13.17
N SER A 208 8.96 -13.23 13.59
CA SER A 208 8.00 -14.03 14.37
C SER A 208 6.66 -14.27 13.67
N VAL A 209 6.36 -13.51 12.62
CA VAL A 209 5.10 -13.62 11.88
C VAL A 209 4.91 -15.04 11.31
N THR A 210 3.71 -15.57 11.47
CA THR A 210 3.36 -16.92 11.03
C THR A 210 2.45 -16.88 9.80
N TYR A 211 2.37 -18.03 9.13
CA TYR A 211 1.42 -18.21 8.02
C TYR A 211 -0.02 -17.84 8.45
N GLY A 212 -0.70 -17.08 7.61
CA GLY A 212 -2.06 -16.62 7.87
C GLY A 212 -2.15 -15.29 8.62
N TYR A 213 -1.04 -14.61 8.77
CA TYR A 213 -1.05 -13.24 9.26
C TYR A 213 -1.93 -12.35 8.37
N ILE A 214 -2.78 -11.54 8.98
CA ILE A 214 -3.65 -10.56 8.33
C ILE A 214 -3.23 -9.18 8.84
N PRO A 215 -2.88 -8.23 7.96
CA PRO A 215 -2.58 -6.86 8.35
C PRO A 215 -3.78 -6.17 9.02
N ASP A 216 -3.49 -5.32 9.99
CA ASP A 216 -4.44 -4.39 10.59
C ASP A 216 -3.95 -2.98 10.30
N VAL A 217 -4.67 -2.26 9.43
CA VAL A 217 -4.25 -0.96 8.92
C VAL A 217 -4.25 0.12 9.99
N ASP A 218 -5.23 0.09 10.89
CA ASP A 218 -5.35 1.07 11.97
C ASP A 218 -4.31 0.82 13.07
N ALA A 219 -4.06 -0.46 13.43
CA ALA A 219 -2.99 -0.81 14.37
C ALA A 219 -1.60 -0.49 13.80
N THR A 220 -1.39 -0.63 12.50
CA THR A 220 -0.15 -0.24 11.83
C THR A 220 0.06 1.28 11.90
N LEU A 221 -0.99 2.05 11.59
CA LEU A 221 -0.97 3.50 11.68
C LEU A 221 -0.72 3.99 13.11
N GLU A 222 -1.42 3.42 14.10
CA GLU A 222 -1.31 3.80 15.52
C GLU A 222 0.08 3.48 16.09
N SER A 223 0.60 2.28 15.81
CA SER A 223 1.90 1.87 16.34
C SER A 223 3.09 2.53 15.63
N GLY A 224 2.90 3.03 14.40
CA GLY A 224 3.98 3.51 13.55
C GLY A 224 5.01 2.42 13.22
N LYS A 225 4.59 1.15 13.16
CA LYS A 225 5.46 0.00 12.87
C LYS A 225 4.73 -1.07 12.06
N GLY A 226 5.47 -1.73 11.16
CA GLY A 226 4.94 -2.83 10.37
C GLY A 226 6.01 -3.57 9.59
N ILE A 227 5.62 -4.67 8.96
CA ILE A 227 6.40 -5.39 7.95
C ILE A 227 5.94 -4.97 6.55
N CYS A 228 6.60 -5.43 5.49
CA CYS A 228 6.23 -5.10 4.11
C CYS A 228 4.72 -5.27 3.81
N PHE A 229 4.11 -6.31 4.38
CA PHE A 229 2.69 -6.58 4.19
C PHE A 229 1.78 -5.54 4.87
N ASP A 230 2.20 -5.02 6.04
CA ASP A 230 1.47 -3.94 6.74
C ASP A 230 1.59 -2.61 5.99
N TYR A 231 2.79 -2.29 5.47
CA TYR A 231 3.02 -1.11 4.62
C TYR A 231 2.10 -1.13 3.39
N ALA A 232 2.11 -2.24 2.66
CA ALA A 232 1.30 -2.41 1.47
C ALA A 232 -0.20 -2.30 1.78
N ALA A 233 -0.68 -2.95 2.85
CA ALA A 233 -2.08 -2.89 3.24
C ALA A 233 -2.53 -1.49 3.67
N LEU A 234 -1.69 -0.77 4.44
CA LEU A 234 -1.97 0.60 4.88
C LEU A 234 -2.06 1.55 3.69
N MET A 235 -1.13 1.47 2.76
CA MET A 235 -1.15 2.31 1.55
C MET A 235 -2.36 1.99 0.67
N CYS A 236 -2.66 0.69 0.45
CA CYS A 236 -3.87 0.29 -0.27
C CYS A 236 -5.14 0.85 0.37
N CYS A 237 -5.27 0.80 1.69
CA CYS A 237 -6.41 1.38 2.40
C CYS A 237 -6.54 2.88 2.12
N MET A 238 -5.47 3.65 2.31
CA MET A 238 -5.46 5.10 2.09
C MET A 238 -5.80 5.47 0.65
N LEU A 239 -5.25 4.76 -0.33
CA LEU A 239 -5.47 5.04 -1.75
C LEU A 239 -6.85 4.58 -2.23
N ARG A 240 -7.27 3.35 -1.90
CA ARG A 240 -8.60 2.82 -2.26
C ARG A 240 -9.72 3.70 -1.69
N SER A 241 -9.57 4.17 -0.45
CA SER A 241 -10.55 5.06 0.18
C SER A 241 -10.64 6.44 -0.51
N GLN A 242 -9.65 6.80 -1.32
CA GLN A 242 -9.68 7.98 -2.18
C GLN A 242 -10.16 7.68 -3.61
N GLY A 243 -10.61 6.43 -3.86
CA GLY A 243 -11.07 5.98 -5.17
C GLY A 243 -9.95 5.70 -6.16
N ILE A 244 -8.73 5.53 -5.68
CA ILE A 244 -7.55 5.21 -6.50
C ILE A 244 -7.35 3.70 -6.51
N PRO A 245 -7.56 3.00 -7.64
CA PRO A 245 -7.42 1.55 -7.71
C PRO A 245 -5.98 1.12 -7.37
N THR A 246 -5.85 0.28 -6.35
CA THR A 246 -4.53 -0.11 -5.84
C THR A 246 -4.50 -1.61 -5.53
N ARG A 247 -3.56 -2.33 -6.13
CA ARG A 247 -3.28 -3.74 -5.88
C ARG A 247 -2.36 -3.87 -4.69
N LEU A 248 -2.69 -4.76 -3.77
CA LEU A 248 -1.71 -5.32 -2.85
C LEU A 248 -1.11 -6.54 -3.53
N GLU A 249 0.18 -6.55 -3.73
CA GLU A 249 0.89 -7.60 -4.45
C GLU A 249 1.82 -8.36 -3.52
N THR A 250 1.91 -9.67 -3.72
CA THR A 250 2.82 -10.54 -2.98
C THR A 250 3.61 -11.41 -3.92
N GLY A 251 4.84 -11.70 -3.53
CA GLY A 251 5.74 -12.51 -4.34
C GLY A 251 7.11 -12.63 -3.71
N TYR A 252 8.12 -12.46 -4.52
CA TYR A 252 9.51 -12.52 -4.08
C TYR A 252 10.29 -11.30 -4.59
N ALA A 253 11.09 -10.72 -3.70
CA ALA A 253 12.18 -9.83 -4.05
C ALA A 253 13.47 -10.67 -3.96
N GLY A 254 14.01 -11.07 -5.11
CA GLY A 254 15.05 -12.10 -5.17
C GLY A 254 14.56 -13.43 -4.60
N THR A 255 15.06 -13.84 -3.43
CA THR A 255 14.66 -15.08 -2.74
C THR A 255 13.79 -14.84 -1.50
N VAL A 256 13.53 -13.58 -1.15
CA VAL A 256 12.79 -13.20 0.05
C VAL A 256 11.33 -12.97 -0.31
N THR A 257 10.41 -13.56 0.46
CA THR A 257 8.98 -13.26 0.35
C THR A 257 8.75 -11.80 0.67
N HIS A 258 8.03 -11.11 -0.21
CA HIS A 258 7.81 -9.68 -0.11
C HIS A 258 6.39 -9.28 -0.52
N ALA A 259 5.96 -8.10 -0.05
CA ALA A 259 4.70 -7.49 -0.43
C ALA A 259 4.93 -6.03 -0.81
N TRP A 260 4.24 -5.58 -1.85
CA TRP A 260 4.30 -4.23 -2.40
C TRP A 260 2.95 -3.82 -2.94
N ILE A 261 2.84 -2.68 -3.58
CA ILE A 261 1.62 -2.21 -4.24
C ILE A 261 1.89 -1.83 -5.69
N SER A 262 0.84 -1.92 -6.51
CA SER A 262 0.73 -1.27 -7.82
C SER A 262 -0.52 -0.41 -7.84
N THR A 263 -0.42 0.79 -8.37
CA THR A 263 -1.50 1.78 -8.31
C THR A 263 -1.86 2.24 -9.71
N TYR A 264 -3.16 2.38 -10.00
CA TYR A 264 -3.61 2.97 -11.25
C TYR A 264 -3.71 4.48 -11.10
N VAL A 265 -3.04 5.20 -11.98
CA VAL A 265 -3.07 6.66 -12.04
C VAL A 265 -3.65 7.08 -13.38
N ASP A 266 -4.67 7.94 -13.36
CA ASP A 266 -5.26 8.47 -14.57
C ASP A 266 -4.19 9.09 -15.48
N ASP A 267 -4.34 8.94 -16.79
CA ASP A 267 -3.41 9.38 -17.83
C ASP A 267 -2.06 8.62 -17.90
N ILE A 268 -1.71 7.80 -16.90
CA ILE A 268 -0.46 7.01 -16.86
C ILE A 268 -0.76 5.51 -17.02
N GLY A 269 -1.81 5.02 -16.37
CA GLY A 269 -2.15 3.59 -16.30
C GLY A 269 -1.65 2.95 -14.99
N TRP A 270 -1.47 1.63 -15.01
CA TRP A 270 -0.91 0.90 -13.89
C TRP A 270 0.57 1.23 -13.72
N VAL A 271 0.88 1.69 -12.53
CA VAL A 271 2.23 1.98 -12.06
C VAL A 271 2.62 0.81 -11.17
N ASP A 272 3.49 -0.05 -11.69
CA ASP A 272 3.96 -1.24 -10.99
C ASP A 272 5.07 -0.87 -9.99
N GLY A 273 4.83 -1.17 -8.73
CA GLY A 273 5.65 -0.68 -7.63
C GLY A 273 5.38 0.79 -7.33
N ILE A 274 6.00 1.31 -6.26
CA ILE A 274 5.86 2.74 -5.97
C ILE A 274 6.98 3.50 -6.62
N ILE A 275 6.64 4.64 -7.18
CA ILE A 275 7.51 5.43 -8.03
C ILE A 275 7.80 6.75 -7.34
N GLU A 276 9.07 7.11 -7.27
CA GLU A 276 9.52 8.47 -7.02
C GLU A 276 9.73 9.18 -8.36
N PHE A 277 9.22 10.40 -8.47
CA PHE A 277 9.47 11.27 -9.60
C PHE A 277 10.60 12.25 -9.24
N ASP A 278 11.77 12.10 -9.86
CA ASP A 278 12.94 12.95 -9.60
C ASP A 278 12.89 14.30 -10.32
N GLY A 279 11.74 14.64 -10.92
CA GLY A 279 11.55 15.83 -11.77
C GLY A 279 11.87 15.58 -13.26
N SER A 280 12.35 14.39 -13.63
CA SER A 280 12.70 14.02 -15.01
C SER A 280 12.36 12.57 -15.36
N SER A 281 12.40 11.67 -14.40
CA SER A 281 12.15 10.23 -14.57
C SER A 281 11.45 9.63 -13.36
N TRP A 282 10.78 8.50 -13.59
CA TRP A 282 10.14 7.70 -12.57
C TRP A 282 11.12 6.60 -12.12
N GLU A 283 11.37 6.51 -10.83
CA GLU A 283 12.17 5.45 -10.25
C GLU A 283 11.28 4.54 -9.39
N LEU A 284 11.50 3.23 -9.49
CA LEU A 284 10.82 2.25 -8.66
C LEU A 284 11.37 2.36 -7.23
N MET A 285 10.52 2.79 -6.31
CA MET A 285 10.84 2.90 -4.89
C MET A 285 9.87 2.07 -4.06
N ASP A 286 10.36 0.98 -3.48
CA ASP A 286 9.60 0.22 -2.50
C ASP A 286 9.59 0.96 -1.15
N PRO A 287 8.42 1.29 -0.56
CA PRO A 287 8.36 2.07 0.67
C PRO A 287 9.00 1.38 1.87
N THR A 288 9.01 0.05 1.90
CA THR A 288 9.70 -0.73 2.93
C THR A 288 11.20 -0.43 2.92
N PHE A 289 11.74 -0.16 1.77
CA PHE A 289 13.14 0.15 1.56
C PHE A 289 13.48 1.61 1.83
N ALA A 290 12.67 2.53 1.33
CA ALA A 290 12.85 3.95 1.57
C ALA A 290 12.84 4.27 3.07
N ALA A 291 11.96 3.60 3.84
CA ALA A 291 11.85 3.76 5.29
C ALA A 291 13.05 3.19 6.08
N ASN A 292 13.88 2.32 5.46
CA ASN A 292 14.93 1.57 6.16
C ASN A 292 16.33 1.78 5.57
N ASN A 293 16.63 2.97 5.09
CA ASN A 293 17.92 3.34 4.45
C ASN A 293 19.19 2.98 5.23
N ASP A 294 19.10 2.57 6.49
CA ASP A 294 20.24 2.19 7.35
C ASP A 294 20.56 0.69 7.39
N SER A 295 19.75 -0.17 6.75
CA SER A 295 20.00 -1.60 6.74
C SER A 295 20.69 -2.02 5.43
N SER A 296 22.02 -2.17 5.48
CA SER A 296 22.83 -2.67 4.36
C SER A 296 22.42 -4.05 3.82
N SER A 297 21.61 -4.80 4.58
CA SER A 297 21.06 -6.08 4.16
C SER A 297 19.87 -5.97 3.21
N VAL A 298 19.27 -4.80 3.12
CA VAL A 298 18.05 -4.55 2.35
C VAL A 298 18.38 -3.95 0.99
N SER A 299 19.36 -3.05 0.92
CA SER A 299 19.81 -2.43 -0.33
C SER A 299 20.36 -3.41 -1.38
N ASP A 300 20.85 -4.57 -0.95
CA ASP A 300 21.37 -5.60 -1.85
C ASP A 300 20.26 -6.39 -2.58
N TYR A 301 19.01 -6.26 -2.14
CA TYR A 301 17.85 -6.96 -2.71
C TYR A 301 17.00 -6.09 -3.63
N ILE A 302 17.20 -4.77 -3.62
CA ILE A 302 16.48 -3.85 -4.51
C ILE A 302 17.37 -3.52 -5.68
N GLY A 303 16.93 -3.88 -6.80
CA GLY A 303 17.45 -3.38 -8.06
C GLY A 303 16.40 -2.48 -8.71
N ASP A 304 16.51 -2.40 -10.00
CA ASP A 304 15.60 -1.77 -10.96
C ASP A 304 14.21 -2.45 -11.08
N GLY A 305 13.73 -3.16 -10.06
CA GLY A 305 12.48 -3.95 -10.10
C GLY A 305 12.61 -5.28 -10.85
N SER A 306 13.71 -5.56 -11.53
CA SER A 306 13.91 -6.82 -12.29
C SER A 306 13.98 -8.07 -11.39
N ASN A 307 14.22 -7.88 -10.10
CA ASN A 307 14.29 -8.95 -9.11
C ASN A 307 12.94 -9.32 -8.48
N TYR A 308 11.86 -8.60 -8.82
CA TYR A 308 10.53 -8.89 -8.29
C TYR A 308 9.82 -9.96 -9.12
N THR A 309 9.31 -10.97 -8.45
CA THR A 309 8.48 -12.01 -9.06
C THR A 309 7.11 -12.00 -8.42
N LEU A 310 6.12 -11.50 -9.16
CA LEU A 310 4.73 -11.47 -8.72
C LEU A 310 4.18 -12.90 -8.59
N LYS A 311 3.49 -13.16 -7.49
CA LYS A 311 2.78 -14.40 -7.24
C LYS A 311 1.27 -14.21 -7.17
N ASN A 312 0.81 -13.24 -6.39
CA ASN A 312 -0.59 -12.93 -6.22
C ASN A 312 -0.83 -11.42 -6.17
N SER A 313 -2.01 -10.99 -6.64
CA SER A 313 -2.49 -9.61 -6.62
C SER A 313 -3.89 -9.57 -5.98
N TYR A 314 -4.10 -8.69 -4.98
CA TYR A 314 -5.30 -8.62 -4.16
C TYR A 314 -5.96 -7.26 -4.21
#